data_cb4f9efb57adac191f64773a9fac2edc
#
_entry.id   cb4f9efb57adac191f64773a9fac2edc
#
_cell.length_a   1.000
_cell.length_b   1.000
_cell.length_c   1.000
_cell.angle_alpha   90.00
_cell.angle_beta   90.00
_cell.angle_gamma   90.00
#
_symmetry.space_group_name_H-M   'P 1'
#
loop_
_entity.id
_entity.type
_entity.pdbx_description
1 polymer ?
#
loop_
_entity_poly.entity_id
_entity_poly.type
_entity_poly.pdbx_seq_one_letter_code
_entity_poly.pdbx_strand_id
1 'polypeptide(L)'
;MNSVETLTPTHQDAANILVMEDETTVAKGLEMVLSEAGYQVALAATGHTALDTMFEKQFDLLVADLRLPDMDGLDVIERVKDKWPGTEVVVITGYSSVDSAVRSMKLGAHDYLPKPFSEDQIKESVRSALGTKEEKETPAPQIVARVETEEEKLIQKREVIQVLNRAAEDADFWIDLMENGSAALGEYQLSSEACAAIASGDLNWINTHVGELTQKQLQYIFKRLEREAW
;
A
#
# COMPACT_ATOMS: atom_id res chain seq x y z
N MET A 1 -3.14 -49.64 28.54
CA MET A 1 -2.12 -48.62 28.74
C MET A 1 -2.01 -47.87 27.40
N ASN A 2 -2.77 -46.81 27.22
CA ASN A 2 -2.76 -45.99 26.03
C ASN A 2 -1.80 -44.82 26.30
N SER A 3 -0.65 -44.82 25.63
CA SER A 3 0.28 -43.69 25.64
C SER A 3 -0.33 -42.60 24.74
N VAL A 4 -0.71 -41.50 25.38
CA VAL A 4 -1.09 -40.26 24.67
C VAL A 4 0.23 -39.61 24.25
N GLU A 5 0.56 -39.75 22.96
CA GLU A 5 1.64 -38.92 22.37
C GLU A 5 1.14 -37.48 22.37
N THR A 6 1.74 -36.66 23.22
CA THR A 6 1.65 -35.21 23.19
C THR A 6 2.30 -34.74 21.89
N LEU A 7 1.48 -34.37 20.90
CA LEU A 7 1.92 -33.63 19.73
C LEU A 7 2.46 -32.28 20.22
N THR A 8 3.78 -32.18 20.26
CA THR A 8 4.46 -30.88 20.35
C THR A 8 4.08 -30.06 19.13
N PRO A 9 3.73 -28.76 19.27
CA PRO A 9 3.48 -27.92 18.12
C PRO A 9 4.74 -27.87 17.26
N THR A 10 4.59 -28.24 16.00
CA THR A 10 5.62 -28.06 14.97
C THR A 10 6.08 -26.60 14.97
N HIS A 11 7.37 -26.38 15.13
CA HIS A 11 8.01 -25.09 14.85
C HIS A 11 7.59 -24.67 13.46
N GLN A 12 6.67 -23.72 13.35
CA GLN A 12 6.51 -22.95 12.13
C GLN A 12 7.85 -22.25 11.90
N ASP A 13 8.52 -22.56 10.81
CA ASP A 13 9.77 -21.89 10.45
C ASP A 13 9.47 -20.40 10.35
N ALA A 14 10.19 -19.57 11.12
CA ALA A 14 9.98 -18.13 11.13
C ALA A 14 10.16 -17.57 9.71
N ALA A 15 9.19 -16.80 9.22
CA ALA A 15 9.24 -16.26 7.87
C ALA A 15 10.49 -15.40 7.66
N ASN A 16 11.09 -15.54 6.47
CA ASN A 16 12.29 -14.83 6.07
C ASN A 16 11.92 -13.51 5.39
N ILE A 17 12.40 -12.40 5.93
CA ILE A 17 12.14 -11.05 5.42
C ILE A 17 13.46 -10.45 4.93
N LEU A 18 13.47 -9.91 3.73
CA LEU A 18 14.55 -9.06 3.24
C LEU A 18 14.13 -7.60 3.38
N VAL A 19 14.94 -6.79 4.03
CA VAL A 19 14.76 -5.33 4.12
C VAL A 19 15.76 -4.67 3.18
N MET A 20 15.27 -3.96 2.19
CA MET A 20 16.03 -3.21 1.20
C MET A 20 15.91 -1.71 1.52
N GLU A 21 16.95 -1.16 2.15
CA GLU A 21 16.98 0.19 2.72
C GLU A 21 18.44 0.67 2.81
N ASP A 22 18.76 1.82 2.23
CA ASP A 22 20.11 2.36 2.22
C ASP A 22 20.46 3.14 3.48
N GLU A 23 19.47 3.68 4.18
CA GLU A 23 19.69 4.37 5.45
C GLU A 23 19.88 3.36 6.58
N THR A 24 21.11 3.19 7.02
CA THR A 24 21.50 2.19 8.04
C THR A 24 20.67 2.27 9.33
N THR A 25 20.28 3.48 9.75
CA THR A 25 19.50 3.68 10.98
C THR A 25 18.08 3.12 10.82
N VAL A 26 17.43 3.37 9.67
CA VAL A 26 16.12 2.85 9.35
C VAL A 26 16.16 1.33 9.17
N ALA A 27 17.14 0.82 8.40
CA ALA A 27 17.33 -0.60 8.18
C ALA A 27 17.48 -1.38 9.50
N LYS A 28 18.33 -0.90 10.43
CA LYS A 28 18.51 -1.52 11.75
C LYS A 28 17.28 -1.40 12.65
N GLY A 29 16.55 -0.29 12.57
CA GLY A 29 15.27 -0.15 13.28
C GLY A 29 14.25 -1.18 12.82
N LEU A 30 14.13 -1.38 11.51
CA LEU A 30 13.25 -2.40 10.93
C LEU A 30 13.70 -3.83 11.30
N GLU A 31 15.01 -4.11 11.24
CA GLU A 31 15.57 -5.39 11.66
C GLU A 31 15.19 -5.71 13.10
N MET A 32 15.36 -4.77 14.02
CA MET A 32 15.04 -4.95 15.43
C MET A 32 13.53 -5.21 15.62
N VAL A 33 12.68 -4.35 15.07
CA VAL A 33 11.22 -4.42 15.22
C VAL A 33 10.64 -5.71 14.64
N LEU A 34 11.13 -6.16 13.48
CA LEU A 34 10.65 -7.38 12.84
C LEU A 34 11.24 -8.65 13.46
N SER A 35 12.50 -8.61 13.95
CA SER A 35 13.10 -9.72 14.69
C SER A 35 12.40 -9.94 16.03
N GLU A 36 12.03 -8.87 16.75
CA GLU A 36 11.21 -8.96 17.96
C GLU A 36 9.83 -9.56 17.72
N ALA A 37 9.28 -9.34 16.50
CA ALA A 37 8.02 -9.97 16.08
C ALA A 37 8.18 -11.45 15.67
N GLY A 38 9.41 -12.00 15.71
CA GLY A 38 9.70 -13.43 15.47
C GLY A 38 10.12 -13.76 14.05
N TYR A 39 10.35 -12.77 13.17
CA TYR A 39 10.79 -12.98 11.80
C TYR A 39 12.32 -13.11 11.69
N GLN A 40 12.81 -13.81 10.65
CA GLN A 40 14.22 -13.82 10.28
C GLN A 40 14.48 -12.69 9.28
N VAL A 41 15.30 -11.71 9.65
CA VAL A 41 15.53 -10.51 8.85
C VAL A 41 16.94 -10.51 8.26
N ALA A 42 17.05 -10.20 6.98
CA ALA A 42 18.29 -9.87 6.30
C ALA A 42 18.20 -8.44 5.76
N LEU A 43 19.35 -7.75 5.67
CA LEU A 43 19.44 -6.37 5.22
C LEU A 43 20.18 -6.28 3.88
N ALA A 44 19.71 -5.42 3.00
CA ALA A 44 20.36 -5.05 1.75
C ALA A 44 20.34 -3.52 1.61
N ALA A 45 21.52 -2.91 1.46
CA ALA A 45 21.64 -1.45 1.36
C ALA A 45 21.47 -0.92 -0.08
N THR A 46 21.35 -1.81 -1.07
CA THR A 46 21.22 -1.45 -2.48
C THR A 46 20.31 -2.44 -3.20
N GLY A 47 19.76 -2.02 -4.33
CA GLY A 47 18.92 -2.90 -5.15
C GLY A 47 19.69 -4.09 -5.72
N HIS A 48 20.95 -3.92 -6.13
CA HIS A 48 21.79 -5.03 -6.58
C HIS A 48 22.01 -6.04 -5.45
N THR A 49 22.40 -5.58 -4.25
CA THR A 49 22.59 -6.46 -3.10
C THR A 49 21.31 -7.21 -2.74
N ALA A 50 20.16 -6.55 -2.81
CA ALA A 50 18.87 -7.20 -2.56
C ALA A 50 18.60 -8.33 -3.56
N LEU A 51 18.77 -8.08 -4.85
CA LEU A 51 18.59 -9.09 -5.90
C LEU A 51 19.59 -10.24 -5.73
N ASP A 52 20.86 -9.98 -5.49
CA ASP A 52 21.89 -11.02 -5.27
C ASP A 52 21.55 -11.88 -4.06
N THR A 53 21.12 -11.27 -2.95
CA THR A 53 20.71 -11.98 -1.74
C THR A 53 19.49 -12.88 -2.00
N MET A 54 18.53 -12.42 -2.81
CA MET A 54 17.36 -13.23 -3.19
C MET A 54 17.71 -14.39 -4.15
N PHE A 55 18.83 -14.33 -4.87
CA PHE A 55 19.35 -15.47 -5.64
C PHE A 55 19.94 -16.56 -4.73
N GLU A 56 20.53 -16.17 -3.61
CA GLU A 56 21.18 -17.09 -2.67
C GLU A 56 20.21 -17.74 -1.70
N LYS A 57 19.17 -17.01 -1.30
CA LYS A 57 18.20 -17.45 -0.29
C LYS A 57 16.77 -17.01 -0.70
N GLN A 58 15.78 -17.87 -0.42
CA GLN A 58 14.38 -17.53 -0.58
C GLN A 58 13.88 -16.64 0.57
N PHE A 59 13.08 -15.64 0.24
CA PHE A 59 12.42 -14.77 1.17
C PHE A 59 10.91 -14.83 0.96
N ASP A 60 10.19 -14.78 2.08
CA ASP A 60 8.73 -14.76 2.10
C ASP A 60 8.20 -13.36 1.82
N LEU A 61 8.97 -12.34 2.23
CA LEU A 61 8.60 -10.95 2.09
C LEU A 61 9.82 -10.07 1.84
N LEU A 62 9.65 -9.07 0.97
CA LEU A 62 10.56 -7.96 0.73
C LEU A 62 9.93 -6.67 1.30
N VAL A 63 10.61 -6.02 2.25
CA VAL A 63 10.33 -4.63 2.63
C VAL A 63 11.26 -3.75 1.82
N ALA A 64 10.71 -2.89 0.95
CA ALA A 64 11.47 -2.18 -0.06
C ALA A 64 11.35 -0.66 0.04
N ASP A 65 12.47 0.06 0.24
CA ASP A 65 12.50 1.48 -0.10
C ASP A 65 12.59 1.67 -1.63
N LEU A 66 11.92 2.68 -2.13
CA LEU A 66 11.95 3.04 -3.54
C LEU A 66 13.20 3.85 -3.92
N ARG A 67 13.78 4.56 -2.97
CA ARG A 67 14.96 5.41 -3.20
C ARG A 67 16.24 4.73 -2.76
N LEU A 68 16.92 4.15 -3.73
CA LEU A 68 18.20 3.47 -3.52
C LEU A 68 19.31 4.20 -4.30
N PRO A 69 20.57 4.09 -3.86
CA PRO A 69 21.68 4.80 -4.50
C PRO A 69 22.06 4.26 -5.88
N ASP A 70 21.68 3.04 -6.21
CA ASP A 70 22.14 2.29 -7.38
C ASP A 70 21.06 2.06 -8.44
N MET A 71 19.77 1.97 -8.05
CA MET A 71 18.67 1.77 -8.98
C MET A 71 17.33 2.20 -8.39
N ASP A 72 16.29 2.34 -9.24
CA ASP A 72 14.92 2.60 -8.80
C ASP A 72 14.37 1.35 -8.08
N GLY A 73 13.82 1.54 -6.86
CA GLY A 73 13.22 0.44 -6.11
C GLY A 73 12.04 -0.22 -6.83
N LEU A 74 11.31 0.52 -7.67
CA LEU A 74 10.25 -0.07 -8.51
C LEU A 74 10.79 -1.08 -9.52
N ASP A 75 11.98 -0.84 -10.09
CA ASP A 75 12.63 -1.79 -11.00
C ASP A 75 13.05 -3.07 -10.26
N VAL A 76 13.44 -2.95 -8.97
CA VAL A 76 13.72 -4.12 -8.14
C VAL A 76 12.44 -4.90 -7.88
N ILE A 77 11.35 -4.23 -7.50
CA ILE A 77 10.05 -4.87 -7.22
C ILE A 77 9.55 -5.63 -8.47
N GLU A 78 9.62 -5.03 -9.65
CA GLU A 78 9.24 -5.67 -10.91
C GLU A 78 10.01 -6.98 -11.12
N ARG A 79 11.35 -6.95 -11.00
CA ARG A 79 12.21 -8.14 -11.14
C ARG A 79 11.93 -9.19 -10.07
N VAL A 80 11.62 -8.77 -8.84
CA VAL A 80 11.27 -9.69 -7.75
C VAL A 80 9.95 -10.38 -8.04
N LYS A 81 8.93 -9.65 -8.45
CA LYS A 81 7.62 -10.23 -8.76
C LYS A 81 7.66 -11.13 -9.99
N ASP A 82 8.48 -10.79 -11.00
CA ASP A 82 8.68 -11.65 -12.18
C ASP A 82 9.38 -12.95 -11.82
N LYS A 83 10.42 -12.92 -11.00
CA LYS A 83 11.28 -14.06 -10.72
C LYS A 83 10.84 -14.89 -9.52
N TRP A 84 10.34 -14.25 -8.49
CA TRP A 84 9.85 -14.84 -7.25
C TRP A 84 8.42 -14.40 -6.94
N PRO A 85 7.43 -14.80 -7.76
CA PRO A 85 6.04 -14.33 -7.63
C PRO A 85 5.40 -14.67 -6.26
N GLY A 86 5.96 -15.66 -5.55
CA GLY A 86 5.55 -16.03 -4.21
C GLY A 86 6.10 -15.13 -3.09
N THR A 87 7.05 -14.23 -3.38
CA THR A 87 7.54 -13.26 -2.40
C THR A 87 6.58 -12.09 -2.32
N GLU A 88 6.05 -11.81 -1.13
CA GLU A 88 5.23 -10.62 -0.92
C GLU A 88 6.11 -9.37 -0.86
N VAL A 89 5.54 -8.20 -1.14
CA VAL A 89 6.27 -6.94 -1.14
C VAL A 89 5.49 -5.89 -0.36
N VAL A 90 6.16 -5.28 0.62
CA VAL A 90 5.70 -4.08 1.33
C VAL A 90 6.64 -2.93 0.98
N VAL A 91 6.09 -1.86 0.43
CA VAL A 91 6.87 -0.67 0.08
C VAL A 91 6.92 0.28 1.25
N ILE A 92 8.11 0.80 1.55
CA ILE A 92 8.32 1.90 2.50
C ILE A 92 9.04 3.03 1.78
N THR A 93 8.65 4.29 1.94
CA THR A 93 9.38 5.38 1.27
C THR A 93 9.14 6.74 1.89
N GLY A 94 10.18 7.57 1.92
CA GLY A 94 10.09 8.99 2.29
C GLY A 94 9.61 9.88 1.15
N TYR A 95 9.58 9.35 -0.07
CA TYR A 95 9.15 10.08 -1.26
C TYR A 95 7.82 9.51 -1.78
N SER A 96 6.80 9.64 -0.94
CA SER A 96 5.47 9.16 -1.31
C SER A 96 4.85 10.10 -2.37
N SER A 97 4.48 9.52 -3.50
CA SER A 97 3.66 10.16 -4.51
C SER A 97 2.55 9.20 -4.93
N VAL A 98 1.44 9.74 -5.40
CA VAL A 98 0.34 8.92 -5.93
C VAL A 98 0.85 8.00 -7.05
N ASP A 99 1.72 8.52 -7.91
CA ASP A 99 2.33 7.76 -9.01
C ASP A 99 3.15 6.56 -8.52
N SER A 100 4.02 6.76 -7.51
CA SER A 100 4.83 5.67 -6.95
C SER A 100 3.97 4.63 -6.23
N ALA A 101 2.94 5.06 -5.49
CA ALA A 101 1.99 4.17 -4.84
C ALA A 101 1.21 3.32 -5.85
N VAL A 102 0.60 3.96 -6.86
CA VAL A 102 -0.14 3.27 -7.93
C VAL A 102 0.75 2.30 -8.70
N ARG A 103 1.99 2.70 -9.05
CA ARG A 103 2.93 1.81 -9.75
C ARG A 103 3.32 0.62 -8.89
N SER A 104 3.62 0.82 -7.60
CA SER A 104 3.93 -0.26 -6.66
C SER A 104 2.80 -1.28 -6.56
N MET A 105 1.56 -0.81 -6.42
CA MET A 105 0.39 -1.67 -6.34
C MET A 105 0.13 -2.42 -7.66
N LYS A 106 0.33 -1.78 -8.81
CA LYS A 106 0.24 -2.45 -10.14
C LYS A 106 1.31 -3.53 -10.34
N LEU A 107 2.48 -3.36 -9.74
CA LEU A 107 3.55 -4.36 -9.73
C LEU A 107 3.28 -5.51 -8.74
N GLY A 108 2.20 -5.43 -7.97
CA GLY A 108 1.80 -6.46 -7.02
C GLY A 108 2.41 -6.29 -5.62
N ALA A 109 2.73 -5.06 -5.22
CA ALA A 109 3.01 -4.80 -3.81
C ALA A 109 1.75 -5.05 -2.98
N HIS A 110 1.93 -5.63 -1.80
CA HIS A 110 0.84 -5.91 -0.87
C HIS A 110 0.38 -4.62 -0.17
N ASP A 111 1.35 -3.77 0.20
CA ASP A 111 1.08 -2.53 0.93
C ASP A 111 2.12 -1.45 0.61
N TYR A 112 1.78 -0.20 0.94
CA TYR A 112 2.62 0.97 0.71
C TYR A 112 2.56 1.92 1.91
N LEU A 113 3.68 2.04 2.64
CA LEU A 113 3.82 2.84 3.85
C LEU A 113 4.70 4.08 3.61
N PRO A 114 4.13 5.29 3.66
CA PRO A 114 4.94 6.52 3.65
C PRO A 114 5.71 6.68 4.96
N LYS A 115 6.99 7.07 4.88
CA LYS A 115 7.79 7.49 6.04
C LYS A 115 7.40 8.92 6.45
N PRO A 116 7.24 9.22 7.77
CA PRO A 116 7.46 8.33 8.90
C PRO A 116 6.27 7.41 9.20
N PHE A 117 6.54 6.17 9.56
CA PHE A 117 5.55 5.17 10.01
C PHE A 117 5.86 4.68 11.42
N SER A 118 4.86 4.16 12.12
CA SER A 118 5.04 3.58 13.45
C SER A 118 5.43 2.11 13.38
N GLU A 119 5.97 1.57 14.50
CA GLU A 119 6.26 0.14 14.62
C GLU A 119 5.01 -0.73 14.41
N ASP A 120 3.85 -0.28 14.91
CA ASP A 120 2.60 -1.02 14.75
C ASP A 120 2.17 -1.08 13.28
N GLN A 121 2.35 -0.01 12.54
CA GLN A 121 2.00 0.04 11.11
C GLN A 121 2.85 -0.95 10.30
N ILE A 122 4.16 -0.98 10.49
CA ILE A 122 5.01 -1.92 9.76
C ILE A 122 4.77 -3.38 10.19
N LYS A 123 4.56 -3.65 11.48
CA LYS A 123 4.22 -4.98 11.99
C LYS A 123 2.90 -5.49 11.41
N GLU A 124 1.87 -4.61 11.33
CA GLU A 124 0.57 -4.97 10.76
C GLU A 124 0.65 -5.24 9.25
N SER A 125 1.34 -4.37 8.50
CA SER A 125 1.54 -4.54 7.07
C SER A 125 2.26 -5.85 6.74
N VAL A 126 3.34 -6.17 7.46
CA VAL A 126 4.10 -7.42 7.30
C VAL A 126 3.25 -8.64 7.67
N ARG A 127 2.51 -8.60 8.77
CA ARG A 127 1.62 -9.68 9.20
C ARG A 127 0.51 -9.93 8.18
N SER A 128 -0.12 -8.88 7.68
CA SER A 128 -1.14 -8.96 6.65
C SER A 128 -0.58 -9.58 5.36
N ALA A 129 0.61 -9.16 4.93
CA ALA A 129 1.25 -9.69 3.73
C ALA A 129 1.59 -11.18 3.85
N LEU A 130 2.07 -11.62 5.01
CA LEU A 130 2.43 -13.01 5.26
C LEU A 130 1.21 -13.89 5.58
N GLY A 131 0.18 -13.36 6.23
CA GLY A 131 -1.06 -14.06 6.57
C GLY A 131 -1.86 -14.49 5.34
N THR A 132 -1.77 -13.74 4.25
CA THR A 132 -2.40 -14.13 2.97
C THR A 132 -1.80 -15.38 2.34
N LYS A 133 -0.64 -15.89 2.81
CA LYS A 133 -0.06 -17.17 2.32
C LYS A 133 -0.71 -18.40 2.97
N GLU A 134 -1.09 -18.31 4.24
CA GLU A 134 -1.72 -19.44 4.95
C GLU A 134 -3.15 -19.71 4.46
N GLU A 135 -3.82 -18.70 3.91
CA GLU A 135 -5.16 -18.85 3.33
C GLU A 135 -5.16 -19.38 1.87
N LYS A 136 -4.01 -19.45 1.19
CA LYS A 136 -3.94 -19.93 -0.20
C LYS A 136 -3.94 -21.47 -0.34
N GLU A 137 -3.81 -22.24 0.75
CA GLU A 137 -3.93 -23.71 0.75
C GLU A 137 -5.32 -24.24 1.09
N THR A 138 -6.22 -23.40 1.59
CA THR A 138 -7.65 -23.72 1.61
C THR A 138 -8.31 -23.06 0.40
N PRO A 139 -9.29 -23.72 -0.27
CA PRO A 139 -9.93 -23.09 -1.42
C PRO A 139 -10.47 -21.74 -0.97
N ALA A 140 -9.87 -20.70 -1.51
CA ALA A 140 -10.14 -19.31 -1.20
C ALA A 140 -11.66 -19.10 -1.02
N PRO A 141 -12.10 -18.41 0.03
CA PRO A 141 -13.26 -17.60 -0.18
C PRO A 141 -12.81 -16.68 -1.33
N GLN A 142 -13.40 -16.89 -2.49
CA GLN A 142 -13.27 -15.96 -3.59
C GLN A 142 -13.47 -14.57 -2.99
N ILE A 143 -12.37 -13.80 -2.80
CA ILE A 143 -12.48 -12.38 -3.02
C ILE A 143 -12.79 -12.35 -4.51
N VAL A 144 -14.05 -12.59 -4.82
CA VAL A 144 -14.67 -11.98 -5.95
C VAL A 144 -14.22 -10.54 -5.79
N ALA A 145 -13.30 -10.07 -6.62
CA ALA A 145 -13.26 -8.66 -6.89
C ALA A 145 -14.73 -8.32 -7.01
N ARG A 146 -15.28 -7.63 -6.01
CA ARG A 146 -16.70 -7.32 -5.97
C ARG A 146 -16.86 -6.52 -7.24
N VAL A 147 -17.34 -7.21 -8.27
CA VAL A 147 -17.66 -6.53 -9.53
C VAL A 147 -18.71 -5.54 -9.07
N GLU A 148 -18.27 -4.29 -8.89
CA GLU A 148 -19.19 -3.22 -8.55
C GLU A 148 -20.32 -3.34 -9.53
N THR A 149 -21.51 -3.57 -9.00
CA THR A 149 -22.70 -3.64 -9.85
C THR A 149 -22.81 -2.30 -10.58
N GLU A 150 -23.41 -2.28 -11.75
CA GLU A 150 -23.63 -1.02 -12.47
C GLU A 150 -24.38 0.01 -11.60
N GLU A 151 -25.20 -0.47 -10.66
CA GLU A 151 -25.87 0.37 -9.66
C GLU A 151 -24.88 0.98 -8.65
N GLU A 152 -23.92 0.21 -8.16
CA GLU A 152 -22.88 0.71 -7.25
C GLU A 152 -21.97 1.71 -7.94
N LYS A 153 -21.58 1.48 -9.18
CA LYS A 153 -20.81 2.45 -9.99
C LYS A 153 -21.58 3.76 -10.20
N LEU A 154 -22.88 3.67 -10.44
CA LEU A 154 -23.73 4.86 -10.59
C LEU A 154 -23.87 5.64 -9.28
N ILE A 155 -23.97 4.94 -8.14
CA ILE A 155 -23.99 5.56 -6.81
C ILE A 155 -22.65 6.26 -6.56
N GLN A 156 -21.53 5.57 -6.75
CA GLN A 156 -20.17 6.12 -6.60
C GLN A 156 -20.00 7.39 -7.46
N LYS A 157 -20.31 7.30 -8.72
CA LYS A 157 -20.23 8.44 -9.65
C LYS A 157 -21.05 9.64 -9.17
N ARG A 158 -22.28 9.41 -8.70
CA ARG A 158 -23.16 10.48 -8.19
C ARG A 158 -22.60 11.11 -6.93
N GLU A 159 -22.14 10.30 -5.98
CA GLU A 159 -21.57 10.78 -4.71
C GLU A 159 -20.29 11.59 -4.94
N VAL A 160 -19.39 11.13 -5.82
CA VAL A 160 -18.18 11.88 -6.19
C VAL A 160 -18.53 13.24 -6.81
N ILE A 161 -19.49 13.28 -7.75
CA ILE A 161 -19.96 14.54 -8.34
C ILE A 161 -20.55 15.48 -7.28
N GLN A 162 -21.28 14.94 -6.32
CA GLN A 162 -21.89 15.70 -5.23
C GLN A 162 -20.84 16.35 -4.33
N VAL A 163 -19.80 15.59 -3.95
CA VAL A 163 -18.67 16.12 -3.18
C VAL A 163 -17.92 17.22 -3.94
N LEU A 164 -17.60 16.98 -5.22
CA LEU A 164 -16.90 17.96 -6.05
C LEU A 164 -17.70 19.25 -6.25
N ASN A 165 -19.02 19.15 -6.41
CA ASN A 165 -19.90 20.33 -6.51
C ASN A 165 -19.95 21.09 -5.18
N ARG A 166 -20.11 20.38 -4.05
CA ARG A 166 -20.11 21.00 -2.73
C ARG A 166 -18.78 21.67 -2.43
N ALA A 167 -17.66 21.02 -2.71
CA ALA A 167 -16.34 21.62 -2.53
C ALA A 167 -16.10 22.86 -3.40
N ALA A 168 -16.78 22.97 -4.55
CA ALA A 168 -16.72 24.14 -5.42
C ALA A 168 -17.61 25.30 -4.98
N GLU A 169 -18.66 25.05 -4.19
CA GLU A 169 -19.69 26.01 -3.81
C GLU A 169 -19.67 26.39 -2.34
N ASP A 170 -19.18 25.50 -1.46
CA ASP A 170 -19.13 25.65 0.00
C ASP A 170 -17.67 25.78 0.46
N ALA A 171 -17.27 27.00 0.84
CA ALA A 171 -15.91 27.29 1.28
C ALA A 171 -15.55 26.62 2.60
N ASP A 172 -16.50 26.43 3.52
CA ASP A 172 -16.27 25.80 4.81
C ASP A 172 -16.06 24.28 4.62
N PHE A 173 -16.87 23.65 3.78
CA PHE A 173 -16.68 22.25 3.40
C PHE A 173 -15.34 22.03 2.65
N TRP A 174 -14.95 22.98 1.79
CA TRP A 174 -13.65 22.95 1.13
C TRP A 174 -12.50 22.98 2.12
N ILE A 175 -12.56 23.84 3.15
CA ILE A 175 -11.55 23.94 4.21
C ILE A 175 -11.49 22.63 4.99
N ASP A 176 -12.64 22.09 5.39
CA ASP A 176 -12.73 20.82 6.12
C ASP A 176 -12.13 19.66 5.33
N LEU A 177 -12.43 19.56 4.04
CA LEU A 177 -11.86 18.54 3.16
C LEU A 177 -10.34 18.69 2.98
N MET A 178 -9.83 19.93 3.04
CA MET A 178 -8.39 20.21 2.97
C MET A 178 -7.65 19.90 4.27
N GLU A 179 -8.29 20.07 5.42
CA GLU A 179 -7.68 19.88 6.74
C GLU A 179 -7.83 18.42 7.22
N ASN A 180 -8.98 17.82 7.01
CA ASN A 180 -9.36 16.50 7.53
C ASN A 180 -9.41 15.39 6.46
N GLY A 181 -9.20 15.73 5.19
CA GLY A 181 -9.10 14.76 4.10
C GLY A 181 -10.30 13.83 3.99
N SER A 182 -10.08 12.52 3.98
CA SER A 182 -11.13 11.51 3.87
C SER A 182 -12.11 11.50 5.05
N ALA A 183 -11.75 12.05 6.21
CA ALA A 183 -12.65 12.14 7.37
C ALA A 183 -13.84 13.07 7.10
N ALA A 184 -13.65 14.14 6.30
CA ALA A 184 -14.72 15.04 5.88
C ALA A 184 -15.74 14.39 4.92
N LEU A 185 -15.42 13.22 4.40
CA LEU A 185 -16.24 12.48 3.43
C LEU A 185 -17.14 11.42 4.08
N GLY A 186 -17.13 11.30 5.41
CA GLY A 186 -17.84 10.24 6.15
C GLY A 186 -19.36 10.21 5.98
N GLU A 187 -19.98 11.32 5.53
CA GLU A 187 -21.42 11.38 5.25
C GLU A 187 -21.81 10.86 3.86
N TYR A 188 -20.83 10.58 2.98
CA TYR A 188 -21.04 10.13 1.62
C TYR A 188 -20.84 8.62 1.49
N GLN A 189 -21.58 7.98 0.60
CA GLN A 189 -21.43 6.56 0.30
C GLN A 189 -20.33 6.35 -0.75
N LEU A 190 -19.08 6.60 -0.35
CA LEU A 190 -17.89 6.50 -1.19
C LEU A 190 -17.07 5.26 -0.83
N SER A 191 -16.47 4.63 -1.83
CA SER A 191 -15.44 3.62 -1.62
C SER A 191 -14.18 4.26 -1.03
N SER A 192 -13.32 3.45 -0.42
CA SER A 192 -12.02 3.92 0.08
C SER A 192 -11.17 4.52 -1.03
N GLU A 193 -11.25 3.97 -2.26
CA GLU A 193 -10.56 4.49 -3.45
C GLU A 193 -11.10 5.84 -3.88
N ALA A 194 -12.43 6.01 -3.90
CA ALA A 194 -13.06 7.29 -4.22
C ALA A 194 -12.70 8.38 -3.20
N CYS A 195 -12.72 8.04 -1.90
CA CYS A 195 -12.29 8.95 -0.84
C CYS A 195 -10.83 9.38 -1.01
N ALA A 196 -9.93 8.43 -1.29
CA ALA A 196 -8.52 8.70 -1.53
C ALA A 196 -8.31 9.58 -2.77
N ALA A 197 -9.00 9.29 -3.88
CA ALA A 197 -8.91 10.05 -5.12
C ALA A 197 -9.39 11.50 -4.96
N ILE A 198 -10.50 11.72 -4.24
CA ILE A 198 -10.99 13.06 -3.94
C ILE A 198 -10.02 13.80 -3.01
N ALA A 199 -9.58 13.15 -1.93
CA ALA A 199 -8.69 13.74 -0.95
C ALA A 199 -7.30 14.08 -1.53
N SER A 200 -6.79 13.31 -2.50
CA SER A 200 -5.53 13.58 -3.19
C SER A 200 -5.67 14.46 -4.43
N GLY A 201 -6.88 14.65 -4.95
CA GLY A 201 -7.11 15.35 -6.21
C GLY A 201 -6.69 14.55 -7.45
N ASP A 202 -6.76 13.20 -7.40
CA ASP A 202 -6.41 12.32 -8.51
C ASP A 202 -7.37 12.48 -9.70
N LEU A 203 -6.99 13.40 -10.59
CA LEU A 203 -7.73 13.68 -11.83
C LEU A 203 -7.89 12.46 -12.73
N ASN A 204 -6.91 11.58 -12.76
CA ASN A 204 -6.94 10.42 -13.65
C ASN A 204 -7.98 9.41 -13.18
N TRP A 205 -7.99 9.11 -11.87
CA TRP A 205 -9.01 8.26 -11.28
C TRP A 205 -10.41 8.86 -11.46
N ILE A 206 -10.58 10.16 -11.14
CA ILE A 206 -11.87 10.85 -11.22
C ILE A 206 -12.38 10.86 -12.67
N ASN A 207 -11.56 11.20 -13.65
CA ASN A 207 -11.96 11.18 -15.06
C ASN A 207 -12.35 9.79 -15.55
N THR A 208 -11.65 8.75 -15.07
CA THR A 208 -11.93 7.36 -15.45
C THR A 208 -13.27 6.87 -14.90
N HIS A 209 -13.62 7.24 -13.66
CA HIS A 209 -14.79 6.70 -12.95
C HIS A 209 -16.01 7.64 -13.02
N VAL A 210 -15.80 8.94 -13.14
CA VAL A 210 -16.86 9.96 -13.14
C VAL A 210 -17.12 10.52 -14.53
N GLY A 211 -16.08 10.64 -15.36
CA GLY A 211 -16.10 11.26 -16.67
C GLY A 211 -15.64 12.72 -16.65
N GLU A 212 -15.90 13.47 -17.73
CA GLU A 212 -15.44 14.85 -17.86
C GLU A 212 -15.98 15.76 -16.76
N LEU A 213 -15.07 16.49 -16.12
CA LEU A 213 -15.35 17.44 -15.05
C LEU A 213 -15.67 18.82 -15.60
N THR A 214 -16.57 19.53 -14.93
CA THR A 214 -16.86 20.94 -15.24
C THR A 214 -15.69 21.85 -14.84
N GLN A 215 -15.62 23.05 -15.42
CA GLN A 215 -14.59 24.03 -15.06
C GLN A 215 -14.55 24.36 -13.56
N LYS A 216 -15.71 24.40 -12.88
CA LYS A 216 -15.80 24.64 -11.43
C LYS A 216 -15.18 23.50 -10.61
N GLN A 217 -15.47 22.25 -11.00
CA GLN A 217 -14.91 21.06 -10.35
C GLN A 217 -13.39 20.97 -10.56
N LEU A 218 -12.91 21.30 -11.77
CA LEU A 218 -11.49 21.39 -12.07
C LEU A 218 -10.76 22.46 -11.22
N GLN A 219 -11.39 23.61 -10.99
CA GLN A 219 -10.81 24.66 -10.12
C GLN A 219 -10.56 24.17 -8.70
N TYR A 220 -11.43 23.34 -8.14
CA TYR A 220 -11.19 22.72 -6.84
C TYR A 220 -9.93 21.87 -6.85
N ILE A 221 -9.79 20.98 -7.83
CA ILE A 221 -8.67 20.04 -7.92
C ILE A 221 -7.36 20.80 -8.17
N PHE A 222 -7.36 21.82 -9.03
CA PHE A 222 -6.17 22.66 -9.26
C PHE A 222 -5.75 23.42 -8.01
N LYS A 223 -6.67 23.99 -7.22
CA LYS A 223 -6.36 24.63 -5.94
C LYS A 223 -5.76 23.65 -4.93
N ARG A 224 -6.16 22.38 -4.98
CA ARG A 224 -5.58 21.32 -4.16
C ARG A 224 -4.12 21.08 -4.55
N LEU A 225 -3.88 20.84 -5.83
CA LEU A 225 -2.54 20.57 -6.37
C LEU A 225 -1.56 21.73 -6.18
N GLU A 226 -2.03 22.99 -6.29
CA GLU A 226 -1.20 24.18 -6.03
C GLU A 226 -0.72 24.27 -4.57
N ARG A 227 -1.50 23.77 -3.61
CA ARG A 227 -1.13 23.81 -2.19
C ARG A 227 -0.11 22.74 -1.80
N GLU A 228 -0.03 21.65 -2.55
CA GLU A 228 0.99 20.61 -2.35
C GLU A 228 2.35 20.96 -3.01
N ALA A 229 2.39 22.00 -3.81
CA ALA A 229 3.60 22.46 -4.51
C ALA A 229 4.46 23.46 -3.72
N TRP A 230 4.07 23.84 -2.51
CA TRP A 230 4.74 24.76 -1.58
C TRP A 230 4.91 24.11 -0.21
#